data_efa1e65abc7936e96b69aee607bdcfd9
#
_entry.id   efa1e65abc7936e96b69aee607bdcfd9
#
_cell.length_a   1.000
_cell.length_b   1.000
_cell.length_c   1.000
_cell.angle_alpha   90.00
_cell.angle_beta   90.00
_cell.angle_gamma   90.00
#
_symmetry.space_group_name_H-M   'P 1'
#
loop_
_entity.id
_entity.type
_entity.pdbx_description
1 polymer ?
#
loop_
_entity_poly.entity_id
_entity_poly.type
_entity_poly.pdbx_seq_one_letter_code
_entity_poly.pdbx_strand_id
1 'polypeptide(L)'
;MQPSSPSAGEPAPSSPAFIEVVVVRAGTHLFAIDVDAAIEIRGPEAFDRPGSGTRPHLTVRGHALPVVDLRQAIGLTAFGHGCPAMLLVQAGAETFALAVDEVREIESVPRHKVRPAADASLGFCSHRIALGALGEIPLIDPTRLR
;
A
#
# COMPACT_ATOMS: atom_id res chain seq x y z
N MET A 1 -31.54 -23.61 18.20
CA MET A 1 -30.89 -23.06 17.93
C MET A 1 -30.18 -22.64 17.82
N GLN A 2 -29.78 -22.72 17.75
CA GLN A 2 -28.96 -22.15 17.38
C GLN A 2 -28.11 -21.84 17.23
N PRO A 3 -28.19 -22.07 17.28
CA PRO A 3 -27.25 -21.49 16.87
C PRO A 3 -26.67 -21.00 16.63
N SER A 4 -26.87 -21.17 16.56
CA SER A 4 -26.19 -20.40 16.09
C SER A 4 -25.57 -19.82 15.89
N SER A 5 -25.94 -20.10 16.04
CA SER A 5 -25.29 -19.26 15.65
C SER A 5 -24.48 -18.85 15.51
N PRO A 6 -24.49 -18.92 15.40
CA PRO A 6 -23.58 -18.22 15.01
C PRO A 6 -23.03 -17.79 14.84
N SER A 7 -23.28 -18.09 14.86
CA SER A 7 -22.67 -17.38 14.51
C SER A 7 -22.23 -16.87 14.24
N ALA A 8 -22.77 -17.31 14.35
CA ALA A 8 -22.44 -16.52 13.99
C ALA A 8 -21.80 -15.90 13.97
N GLY A 9 -21.81 -15.98 14.03
CA GLY A 9 -21.25 -15.16 13.79
C GLY A 9 -20.36 -14.82 13.94
N GLU A 10 -20.00 -15.32 13.95
CA GLU A 10 -19.14 -14.67 14.01
C GLU A 10 -18.59 -13.91 13.49
N PRO A 11 -18.71 -13.38 13.78
CA PRO A 11 -18.47 -12.34 12.93
C PRO A 11 -17.17 -12.36 12.39
N ALA A 12 -17.14 -12.40 11.22
CA ALA A 12 -15.95 -12.39 10.52
C ALA A 12 -15.16 -11.20 10.94
N PRO A 13 -13.90 -11.36 11.27
CA PRO A 13 -13.03 -10.22 11.53
C PRO A 13 -12.96 -9.30 10.35
N SER A 14 -13.17 -9.81 9.17
CA SER A 14 -13.25 -8.99 7.98
C SER A 14 -14.64 -8.39 7.85
N SER A 15 -15.20 -7.92 8.94
CA SER A 15 -16.49 -7.28 8.94
C SER A 15 -16.58 -6.23 7.85
N PRO A 16 -17.71 -6.17 7.10
CA PRO A 16 -17.87 -5.11 6.11
C PRO A 16 -17.88 -3.72 6.71
N ALA A 17 -17.98 -3.60 8.01
CA ALA A 17 -17.99 -2.30 8.68
C ALA A 17 -16.61 -1.64 8.72
N PHE A 18 -15.53 -2.40 8.56
CA PHE A 18 -14.16 -1.88 8.68
C PHE A 18 -13.28 -2.41 7.57
N ILE A 19 -12.24 -1.64 7.24
CA ILE A 19 -11.12 -2.14 6.47
C ILE A 19 -9.85 -1.92 7.27
N GLU A 20 -8.83 -2.73 7.02
CA GLU A 20 -7.53 -2.51 7.62
C GLU A 20 -6.56 -2.04 6.57
N VAL A 21 -5.76 -1.03 6.90
CA VAL A 21 -4.82 -0.44 5.97
C VAL A 21 -3.45 -0.34 6.60
N VAL A 22 -2.42 -0.44 5.76
CA VAL A 22 -1.04 -0.15 6.14
C VAL A 22 -0.75 1.28 5.74
N VAL A 23 -0.24 2.07 6.67
CA VAL A 23 0.12 3.46 6.38
C VAL A 23 1.59 3.51 6.01
N VAL A 24 1.90 4.14 4.89
CA VAL A 24 3.26 4.32 4.40
C VAL A 24 3.53 5.80 4.18
N ARG A 25 4.81 6.17 4.20
CA ARG A 25 5.24 7.55 4.00
C ARG A 25 6.23 7.64 2.84
N ALA A 26 6.04 8.65 2.00
CA ALA A 26 6.99 9.02 0.97
C ALA A 26 7.25 10.52 1.09
N GLY A 27 8.47 10.89 1.42
CA GLY A 27 8.76 12.27 1.79
C GLY A 27 7.98 12.67 3.02
N THR A 28 7.15 13.70 2.90
CA THR A 28 6.26 14.12 3.98
C THR A 28 4.82 13.66 3.77
N HIS A 29 4.57 12.87 2.73
CA HIS A 29 3.21 12.47 2.36
C HIS A 29 2.88 11.08 2.87
N LEU A 30 1.70 10.93 3.43
CA LEU A 30 1.20 9.65 3.92
C LEU A 30 0.20 9.06 2.93
N PHE A 31 0.24 7.75 2.82
CA PHE A 31 -0.67 6.98 1.98
C PHE A 31 -1.10 5.73 2.72
N ALA A 32 -2.21 5.16 2.31
CA ALA A 32 -2.70 3.91 2.87
C ALA A 32 -2.85 2.87 1.77
N ILE A 33 -2.61 1.62 2.10
CA ILE A 33 -2.83 0.49 1.22
C ILE A 33 -3.64 -0.53 2.00
N ASP A 34 -4.64 -1.14 1.36
CA ASP A 34 -5.43 -2.19 1.98
C ASP A 34 -4.50 -3.33 2.41
N VAL A 35 -4.65 -3.78 3.63
CA VAL A 35 -3.78 -4.82 4.19
C VAL A 35 -3.87 -6.11 3.39
N ASP A 36 -5.02 -6.35 2.73
CA ASP A 36 -5.18 -7.55 1.91
C ASP A 36 -4.26 -7.55 0.69
N ALA A 37 -3.77 -6.38 0.27
CA ALA A 37 -2.83 -6.28 -0.83
C ALA A 37 -1.38 -6.33 -0.34
N ALA A 38 -1.13 -6.20 0.94
CA ALA A 38 0.22 -6.17 1.50
C ALA A 38 0.68 -7.58 1.82
N ILE A 39 1.77 -8.01 1.18
CA ILE A 39 2.28 -9.36 1.35
C ILE A 39 3.31 -9.42 2.47
N GLU A 40 4.23 -8.46 2.47
CA GLU A 40 5.39 -8.53 3.35
C GLU A 40 5.97 -7.13 3.50
N ILE A 41 6.40 -6.80 4.72
CA ILE A 41 7.11 -5.55 5.01
C ILE A 41 8.59 -5.89 5.10
N ARG A 42 9.42 -5.09 4.43
CA ARG A 42 10.87 -5.30 4.45
C ARG A 42 11.54 -4.02 4.94
N GLY A 43 12.68 -4.19 5.57
CA GLY A 43 13.50 -3.06 6.01
C GLY A 43 14.30 -2.49 4.85
N PRO A 44 15.48 -1.89 5.13
CA PRO A 44 16.28 -1.32 4.05
C PRO A 44 16.61 -2.36 2.99
N GLU A 45 16.45 -1.96 1.73
CA GLU A 45 16.70 -2.84 0.60
C GLU A 45 17.47 -2.10 -0.48
N ALA A 46 18.40 -2.81 -1.10
CA ALA A 46 19.03 -2.37 -2.32
C ALA A 46 18.33 -3.05 -3.48
N PHE A 47 18.24 -2.37 -4.61
CA PHE A 47 17.63 -2.97 -5.78
C PHE A 47 18.41 -2.58 -7.04
N ASP A 48 18.31 -3.44 -8.06
CA ASP A 48 19.00 -3.22 -9.31
C ASP A 48 18.30 -2.15 -10.11
N ARG A 49 19.10 -1.24 -10.67
CA ARG A 49 18.60 -0.22 -11.58
C ARG A 49 19.42 -0.35 -12.86
N PRO A 50 19.05 -1.31 -13.72
CA PRO A 50 19.78 -1.50 -14.97
C PRO A 50 19.56 -0.30 -15.86
N GLY A 51 20.43 -0.05 -16.72
CA GLY A 51 20.53 1.10 -17.59
C GLY A 51 19.29 1.97 -17.80
N SER A 52 19.46 3.08 -18.47
CA SER A 52 18.39 4.06 -18.59
C SER A 52 17.19 3.45 -19.34
N GLY A 53 15.99 3.83 -18.89
CA GLY A 53 14.76 3.35 -19.50
C GLY A 53 14.27 2.02 -18.97
N THR A 54 15.03 1.37 -18.10
CA THR A 54 14.64 0.08 -17.53
C THR A 54 14.18 0.27 -16.10
N ARG A 55 13.05 -0.38 -15.77
CA ARG A 55 12.52 -0.33 -14.43
C ARG A 55 13.45 -1.04 -13.45
N PRO A 56 13.67 -0.49 -12.26
CA PRO A 56 14.44 -1.20 -11.25
C PRO A 56 13.71 -2.46 -10.80
N HIS A 57 14.46 -3.43 -10.33
CA HIS A 57 13.85 -4.65 -9.84
C HIS A 57 14.60 -5.17 -8.61
N LEU A 58 13.90 -6.00 -7.85
CA LEU A 58 14.40 -6.65 -6.65
C LEU A 58 14.21 -8.14 -6.81
N THR A 59 15.24 -8.92 -6.51
CA THR A 59 15.10 -10.38 -6.52
C THR A 59 14.70 -10.85 -5.13
N VAL A 60 13.56 -11.52 -5.04
CA VAL A 60 13.06 -12.09 -3.79
C VAL A 60 12.80 -13.56 -4.02
N ARG A 61 13.49 -14.42 -3.27
CA ARG A 61 13.34 -15.87 -3.35
C ARG A 61 13.43 -16.37 -4.79
N GLY A 62 14.39 -15.84 -5.54
CA GLY A 62 14.61 -16.26 -6.91
C GLY A 62 13.71 -15.61 -7.95
N HIS A 63 12.81 -14.74 -7.54
CA HIS A 63 11.91 -14.04 -8.46
C HIS A 63 12.24 -12.58 -8.55
N ALA A 64 12.33 -12.05 -9.78
CA ALA A 64 12.57 -10.63 -9.99
C ALA A 64 11.24 -9.90 -9.93
N LEU A 65 11.12 -8.99 -8.97
CA LEU A 65 9.93 -8.18 -8.81
C LEU A 65 10.21 -6.76 -9.30
N PRO A 66 9.31 -6.15 -10.07
CA PRO A 66 9.50 -4.75 -10.41
C PRO A 66 9.41 -3.90 -9.15
N VAL A 67 10.22 -2.86 -9.09
CA VAL A 67 10.21 -1.90 -7.99
C VAL A 67 9.46 -0.67 -8.45
N VAL A 68 8.46 -0.27 -7.68
CA VAL A 68 7.74 0.98 -7.87
C VAL A 68 8.22 1.95 -6.80
N ASP A 69 8.77 3.06 -7.22
CA ASP A 69 9.33 4.08 -6.35
C ASP A 69 8.22 5.09 -6.04
N LEU A 70 7.72 5.07 -4.80
CA LEU A 70 6.59 5.94 -4.46
C LEU A 70 6.99 7.41 -4.47
N ARG A 71 8.22 7.74 -4.13
CA ARG A 71 8.69 9.11 -4.26
C ARG A 71 8.58 9.61 -5.69
N GLN A 72 9.06 8.80 -6.62
CA GLN A 72 9.01 9.16 -8.03
C GLN A 72 7.57 9.28 -8.51
N ALA A 73 6.70 8.39 -8.05
CA ALA A 73 5.30 8.39 -8.45
C ALA A 73 4.58 9.68 -8.05
N ILE A 74 5.04 10.36 -7.01
CA ILE A 74 4.43 11.61 -6.56
C ILE A 74 5.28 12.83 -6.89
N GLY A 75 6.28 12.68 -7.77
CA GLY A 75 7.06 13.80 -8.27
C GLY A 75 8.23 14.22 -7.41
N LEU A 76 8.62 13.41 -6.44
CA LEU A 76 9.81 13.68 -5.63
C LEU A 76 11.03 13.01 -6.24
N THR A 77 12.21 13.34 -5.71
CA THR A 77 13.45 12.70 -6.14
C THR A 77 13.40 11.22 -5.85
N ALA A 78 13.71 10.41 -6.86
CA ALA A 78 13.69 8.96 -6.74
C ALA A 78 14.73 8.46 -5.73
N PHE A 79 14.52 7.25 -5.23
CA PHE A 79 15.42 6.64 -4.24
C PHE A 79 16.80 6.26 -4.78
N GLY A 80 16.93 6.08 -6.07
CA GLY A 80 18.21 5.65 -6.63
C GLY A 80 18.36 4.13 -6.62
N HIS A 81 19.29 3.60 -5.82
CA HIS A 81 19.60 2.16 -5.82
C HIS A 81 19.12 1.44 -4.58
N GLY A 82 18.37 2.09 -3.74
CA GLY A 82 17.86 1.47 -2.52
C GLY A 82 16.90 2.37 -1.79
N CYS A 83 16.20 1.81 -0.82
CA CYS A 83 15.21 2.54 -0.04
C CYS A 83 15.28 2.10 1.42
N PRO A 84 14.83 2.95 2.36
CA PRO A 84 14.87 2.59 3.78
C PRO A 84 13.79 1.58 4.18
N ALA A 85 12.71 1.48 3.41
CA ALA A 85 11.63 0.55 3.71
C ALA A 85 10.94 0.15 2.42
N MET A 86 10.30 -1.01 2.44
CA MET A 86 9.68 -1.56 1.25
C MET A 86 8.49 -2.41 1.64
N LEU A 87 7.45 -2.36 0.83
CA LEU A 87 6.26 -3.18 1.02
C LEU A 87 6.07 -4.02 -0.25
N LEU A 88 6.02 -5.33 -0.10
CA LEU A 88 5.66 -6.19 -1.23
C LEU A 88 4.15 -6.17 -1.36
N VAL A 89 3.67 -5.89 -2.57
CA VAL A 89 2.26 -5.61 -2.81
C VAL A 89 1.76 -6.51 -3.93
N GLN A 90 0.57 -7.04 -3.74
CA GLN A 90 -0.11 -7.81 -4.77
C GLN A 90 -1.15 -6.94 -5.46
N ALA A 91 -1.09 -6.90 -6.78
CA ALA A 91 -2.04 -6.15 -7.60
C ALA A 91 -2.59 -7.09 -8.65
N GLY A 92 -3.77 -7.65 -8.37
CA GLY A 92 -4.33 -8.68 -9.23
C GLY A 92 -3.43 -9.91 -9.23
N ALA A 93 -2.97 -10.32 -10.39
CA ALA A 93 -2.11 -11.50 -10.54
C ALA A 93 -0.62 -11.16 -10.39
N GLU A 94 -0.29 -9.89 -10.21
CA GLU A 94 1.11 -9.45 -10.19
C GLU A 94 1.54 -9.00 -8.81
N THR A 95 2.82 -9.19 -8.52
CA THR A 95 3.43 -8.71 -7.30
C THR A 95 4.51 -7.70 -7.65
N PHE A 96 4.58 -6.62 -6.90
CA PHE A 96 5.65 -5.64 -7.07
C PHE A 96 6.16 -5.18 -5.71
N ALA A 97 7.31 -4.55 -5.72
CA ALA A 97 7.93 -4.01 -4.50
C ALA A 97 7.74 -2.51 -4.49
N LEU A 98 7.07 -1.99 -3.46
CA LEU A 98 6.82 -0.57 -3.33
C LEU A 98 7.88 0.03 -2.41
N ALA A 99 8.74 0.88 -2.96
CA ALA A 99 9.79 1.55 -2.21
C ALA A 99 9.25 2.81 -1.56
N VAL A 100 9.41 2.91 -0.25
CA VAL A 100 8.87 4.02 0.55
C VAL A 100 9.92 4.49 1.56
N ASP A 101 9.67 5.64 2.16
CA ASP A 101 10.53 6.14 3.23
C ASP A 101 10.29 5.42 4.54
N GLU A 102 9.06 5.03 4.78
CA GLU A 102 8.69 4.40 6.05
C GLU A 102 7.41 3.59 5.87
N VAL A 103 7.36 2.42 6.46
CA VAL A 103 6.11 1.69 6.67
C VAL A 103 5.74 1.93 8.13
N ARG A 104 4.57 2.50 8.36
CA ARG A 104 4.16 2.88 9.69
C ARG A 104 3.29 1.81 10.31
N GLU A 105 2.14 2.17 10.82
CA GLU A 105 1.26 1.26 11.54
C GLU A 105 0.16 0.72 10.64
N ILE A 106 -0.53 -0.29 11.14
CA ILE A 106 -1.75 -0.79 10.55
C ILE A 106 -2.90 -0.13 11.29
N GLU A 107 -3.85 0.41 10.53
CA GLU A 107 -5.01 1.10 11.08
C GLU A 107 -6.29 0.43 10.65
N SER A 108 -7.25 0.33 11.56
CA SER A 108 -8.58 -0.16 11.26
C SER A 108 -9.47 1.06 11.01
N VAL A 109 -10.11 1.09 9.85
CA VAL A 109 -10.88 2.26 9.42
C VAL A 109 -12.31 1.87 9.16
N PRO A 110 -13.29 2.56 9.77
CA PRO A 110 -14.70 2.31 9.43
C PRO A 110 -14.94 2.59 7.95
N ARG A 111 -15.70 1.74 7.30
CA ARG A 111 -15.93 1.88 5.86
C ARG A 111 -16.60 3.19 5.50
N HIS A 112 -17.41 3.75 6.39
CA HIS A 112 -18.06 5.03 6.08
C HIS A 112 -17.07 6.20 6.03
N LYS A 113 -15.85 6.00 6.50
CA LYS A 113 -14.79 7.01 6.41
C LYS A 113 -13.91 6.82 5.17
N VAL A 114 -14.22 5.84 4.35
CA VAL A 114 -13.55 5.63 3.07
C VAL A 114 -14.41 6.28 2.00
N ARG A 115 -13.89 7.29 1.32
CA ARG A 115 -14.66 8.06 0.36
C ARG A 115 -13.95 8.09 -0.98
N PRO A 116 -14.70 8.10 -2.08
CA PRO A 116 -14.06 8.27 -3.38
C PRO A 116 -13.27 9.57 -3.41
N ALA A 117 -12.11 9.55 -4.04
CA ALA A 117 -11.29 10.74 -4.19
C ALA A 117 -12.00 11.67 -5.19
N ALA A 118 -12.42 12.85 -4.72
CA ALA A 118 -13.06 13.82 -5.58
C ALA A 118 -12.07 14.47 -6.53
N ASP A 119 -10.81 14.52 -6.11
CA ASP A 119 -9.73 15.11 -6.89
C ASP A 119 -8.76 14.00 -7.23
N ALA A 120 -8.70 13.68 -8.51
CA ALA A 120 -7.85 12.60 -9.01
C ALA A 120 -6.45 13.09 -9.36
N SER A 121 -5.89 14.01 -8.59
CA SER A 121 -4.56 14.53 -8.86
C SER A 121 -3.49 13.44 -8.86
N LEU A 122 -3.71 12.36 -8.09
CA LEU A 122 -2.86 11.19 -8.13
C LEU A 122 -3.69 10.04 -8.69
N GLY A 123 -3.41 9.67 -9.93
CA GLY A 123 -4.21 8.69 -10.65
C GLY A 123 -4.23 7.30 -10.03
N PHE A 124 -3.28 6.99 -9.13
CA PHE A 124 -3.22 5.68 -8.48
C PHE A 124 -3.96 5.66 -7.13
N CYS A 125 -4.59 6.75 -6.73
CA CYS A 125 -5.35 6.80 -5.49
C CYS A 125 -6.83 6.86 -5.81
N SER A 126 -7.56 5.83 -5.42
CA SER A 126 -8.98 5.72 -5.75
C SER A 126 -9.88 6.36 -4.71
N HIS A 127 -9.43 6.42 -3.47
CA HIS A 127 -10.23 6.87 -2.34
C HIS A 127 -9.39 7.69 -1.38
N ARG A 128 -10.06 8.31 -0.42
CA ARG A 128 -9.42 8.97 0.71
C ARG A 128 -10.02 8.40 1.97
N ILE A 129 -9.21 8.32 3.02
CA ILE A 129 -9.67 7.81 4.31
C ILE A 129 -9.32 8.81 5.41
N ALA A 130 -10.19 8.90 6.40
CA ALA A 130 -9.97 9.77 7.56
C ALA A 130 -9.36 8.94 8.68
N LEU A 131 -8.18 9.30 9.12
CA LEU A 131 -7.41 8.56 10.12
C LEU A 131 -7.17 9.39 11.38
N GLY A 132 -8.20 10.03 11.90
CA GLY A 132 -8.11 10.76 13.16
C GLY A 132 -6.98 11.79 13.15
N ALA A 133 -5.98 11.60 14.00
CA ALA A 133 -4.90 12.56 14.15
C ALA A 133 -4.07 12.73 12.88
N LEU A 134 -4.03 11.73 12.02
CA LEU A 134 -3.29 11.81 10.76
C LEU A 134 -4.05 12.57 9.68
N GLY A 135 -5.32 12.88 9.93
CA GLY A 135 -6.15 13.57 8.96
C GLY A 135 -6.59 12.65 7.83
N GLU A 136 -6.91 13.26 6.70
CA GLU A 136 -7.33 12.52 5.52
C GLU A 136 -6.14 12.14 4.68
N ILE A 137 -6.01 10.85 4.35
CA ILE A 137 -4.91 10.40 3.52
C ILE A 137 -5.44 9.59 2.33
N PRO A 138 -4.71 9.61 1.21
CA PRO A 138 -5.15 8.87 0.01
C PRO A 138 -4.98 7.37 0.20
N LEU A 139 -5.92 6.62 -0.37
CA LEU A 139 -5.84 5.16 -0.42
C LEU A 139 -5.36 4.76 -1.81
N ILE A 140 -4.22 4.08 -1.85
CA ILE A 140 -3.62 3.63 -3.09
C ILE A 140 -4.40 2.44 -3.64
N ASP A 141 -4.66 2.48 -4.95
CA ASP A 141 -5.13 1.33 -5.70
C ASP A 141 -3.91 0.68 -6.34
N PRO A 142 -3.45 -0.47 -5.83
CA PRO A 142 -2.21 -1.06 -6.34
C PRO A 142 -2.24 -1.36 -7.83
N THR A 143 -3.41 -1.64 -8.38
CA THR A 143 -3.49 -1.98 -9.81
C THR A 143 -3.21 -0.79 -10.71
N ARG A 144 -3.27 0.43 -10.17
CA ARG A 144 -2.99 1.65 -10.93
C ARG A 144 -1.57 2.17 -10.70
N LEU A 145 -0.86 1.62 -9.75
CA LEU A 145 0.43 2.16 -9.34
C LEU A 145 1.59 1.59 -10.16
N ARG A 146 1.51 0.36 -10.57
CA ARG A 146 2.59 -0.33 -11.27
C ARG A 146 2.68 0.02 -12.76
#